data_3c21ad9b88c6999ed0bcb70aec99e419
#
_entry.id   3c21ad9b88c6999ed0bcb70aec99e419
#
_cell.length_a   1.000
_cell.length_b   1.000
_cell.length_c   1.000
_cell.angle_alpha   90.00
_cell.angle_beta   90.00
_cell.angle_gamma   90.00
#
_symmetry.space_group_name_H-M   'P 1'
#
loop_
_entity.id
_entity.type
_entity.pdbx_description
1 polymer ?
#
loop_
_entity_poly.entity_id
_entity_poly.type
_entity_poly.pdbx_seq_one_letter_code
_entity_poly.pdbx_strand_id
1 'polypeptide(L)'
;MAVPEGVIHNERLVEASKALDVDILAIQEVDFFQERSHYADQCALAAQGLGAPFISRGIALHGTPGEKWAKFHGQLTDTAQLTQANGSYYGNGIISRIPIVAEFRLELGRSKVGAPLAIPQTPPGATKPKIKVIYIHDEPRVAHAVQLENGITIINTHLSFVPGMNVFQLRKIHHWVKELPGKKILLGDFNLPGKLPSKIMGWKSAAEQFTYPSWGAKVQFDHILLGDPDIKLEQHLQFVRSSAGVSDHLPLGVEISLANGTR
;
A
#
# COMPACT_ATOMS: atom_id res chain seq x y z
N MET A 1 -4.64 1.76 7.82
CA MET A 1 -4.45 3.16 7.36
C MET A 1 -4.41 4.07 8.58
N ALA A 2 -3.36 4.90 8.69
CA ALA A 2 -3.33 5.94 9.71
C ALA A 2 -4.33 7.03 9.31
N VAL A 3 -5.30 7.33 10.16
CA VAL A 3 -6.30 8.37 9.90
C VAL A 3 -6.02 9.57 10.79
N PRO A 4 -6.09 10.82 10.26
CA PRO A 4 -5.77 12.03 11.02
C PRO A 4 -6.62 12.20 12.30
N GLU A 5 -7.82 11.68 12.31
CA GLU A 5 -8.78 11.78 13.43
C GLU A 5 -8.69 10.62 14.43
N GLY A 6 -7.86 9.60 14.13
CA GLY A 6 -7.73 8.40 14.98
C GLY A 6 -8.94 7.47 15.01
N VAL A 7 -9.99 7.79 14.26
CA VAL A 7 -11.22 6.98 14.15
C VAL A 7 -11.31 6.42 12.74
N ILE A 8 -11.42 5.10 12.64
CA ILE A 8 -11.55 4.41 11.36
C ILE A 8 -13.03 4.32 10.98
N HIS A 9 -13.38 4.88 9.83
CA HIS A 9 -14.71 4.85 9.25
C HIS A 9 -14.75 3.92 8.04
N ASN A 10 -15.19 2.70 8.22
CA ASN A 10 -15.24 1.69 7.15
C ASN A 10 -16.11 2.11 5.95
N GLU A 11 -17.21 2.83 6.20
CA GLU A 11 -18.11 3.36 5.16
C GLU A 11 -17.37 4.34 4.24
N ARG A 12 -16.54 5.22 4.80
CA ARG A 12 -15.74 6.15 4.01
C ARG A 12 -14.71 5.44 3.12
N LEU A 13 -14.20 4.28 3.55
CA LEU A 13 -13.30 3.47 2.71
C LEU A 13 -14.02 2.94 1.48
N VAL A 14 -15.26 2.46 1.63
CA VAL A 14 -16.11 2.01 0.51
C VAL A 14 -16.36 3.16 -0.47
N GLU A 15 -16.77 4.32 0.05
CA GLU A 15 -17.04 5.52 -0.77
C GLU A 15 -15.78 6.03 -1.48
N ALA A 16 -14.64 6.09 -0.77
CA ALA A 16 -13.37 6.51 -1.35
C ALA A 16 -12.92 5.55 -2.47
N SER A 17 -13.01 4.23 -2.24
CA SER A 17 -12.66 3.24 -3.26
C SER A 17 -13.57 3.32 -4.48
N LYS A 18 -14.87 3.55 -4.28
CA LYS A 18 -15.81 3.78 -5.39
C LYS A 18 -15.45 5.02 -6.21
N ALA A 19 -15.04 6.09 -5.54
CA ALA A 19 -14.70 7.35 -6.20
C ALA A 19 -13.38 7.28 -7.01
N LEU A 20 -12.48 6.33 -6.70
CA LEU A 20 -11.24 6.14 -7.47
C LEU A 20 -11.51 5.55 -8.84
N ASP A 21 -12.47 4.64 -8.98
CA ASP A 21 -12.91 4.01 -10.23
C ASP A 21 -11.75 3.52 -11.12
N VAL A 22 -10.88 2.70 -10.56
CA VAL A 22 -9.70 2.14 -11.24
C VAL A 22 -9.81 0.62 -11.42
N ASP A 23 -9.10 0.07 -12.40
CA ASP A 23 -9.08 -1.40 -12.60
C ASP A 23 -8.29 -2.13 -11.52
N ILE A 24 -7.22 -1.49 -11.02
CA ILE A 24 -6.34 -2.02 -9.98
C ILE A 24 -6.18 -0.98 -8.87
N LEU A 25 -6.46 -1.39 -7.64
CA LEU A 25 -6.24 -0.60 -6.43
C LEU A 25 -5.28 -1.34 -5.52
N ALA A 26 -4.16 -0.71 -5.20
CA ALA A 26 -3.22 -1.18 -4.19
C ALA A 26 -3.29 -0.29 -2.96
N ILE A 27 -3.48 -0.90 -1.82
CA ILE A 27 -3.62 -0.22 -0.53
C ILE A 27 -2.59 -0.74 0.46
N GLN A 28 -2.13 0.14 1.33
CA GLN A 28 -1.16 -0.15 2.37
C GLN A 28 -1.78 0.15 3.74
N GLU A 29 -1.16 -0.34 4.80
CA GLU A 29 -1.61 -0.15 6.19
C GLU A 29 -3.03 -0.67 6.43
N VAL A 30 -3.31 -1.87 5.89
CA VAL A 30 -4.65 -2.46 5.89
C VAL A 30 -4.85 -3.32 7.14
N ASP A 31 -5.96 -3.08 7.82
CA ASP A 31 -6.42 -3.91 8.92
C ASP A 31 -7.26 -5.08 8.39
N PHE A 32 -6.99 -6.25 8.97
CA PHE A 32 -7.81 -7.44 8.80
C PHE A 32 -8.25 -7.90 10.19
N PHE A 33 -9.53 -7.74 10.47
CA PHE A 33 -10.18 -8.14 11.72
C PHE A 33 -9.57 -7.49 12.99
N GLN A 34 -9.04 -6.26 12.88
CA GLN A 34 -8.58 -5.48 14.03
C GLN A 34 -9.78 -4.90 14.80
N GLU A 35 -9.68 -4.84 16.13
CA GLU A 35 -10.71 -4.21 16.96
C GLU A 35 -10.91 -2.74 16.60
N ARG A 36 -9.81 -2.01 16.37
CA ARG A 36 -9.83 -0.58 16.00
C ARG A 36 -10.56 -0.30 14.68
N SER A 37 -10.69 -1.28 13.79
CA SER A 37 -11.44 -1.20 12.54
C SER A 37 -12.77 -1.98 12.59
N HIS A 38 -13.31 -2.21 13.80
CA HIS A 38 -14.55 -2.93 14.02
C HIS A 38 -14.55 -4.33 13.39
N TYR A 39 -13.40 -5.01 13.46
CA TYR A 39 -13.17 -6.35 12.92
C TYR A 39 -13.43 -6.47 11.41
N ALA A 40 -13.32 -5.39 10.68
CA ALA A 40 -13.48 -5.41 9.23
C ALA A 40 -12.27 -6.01 8.50
N ASP A 41 -12.54 -6.62 7.36
CA ASP A 41 -11.56 -6.86 6.30
C ASP A 41 -11.56 -5.64 5.38
N GLN A 42 -10.59 -4.75 5.55
CA GLN A 42 -10.53 -3.50 4.78
C GLN A 42 -10.26 -3.73 3.28
N CYS A 43 -9.63 -4.85 2.89
CA CYS A 43 -9.53 -5.21 1.47
C CYS A 43 -10.89 -5.57 0.87
N ALA A 44 -11.72 -6.31 1.61
CA ALA A 44 -13.06 -6.65 1.15
C ALA A 44 -13.96 -5.41 1.03
N LEU A 45 -13.85 -4.46 1.96
CA LEU A 45 -14.57 -3.18 1.89
C LEU A 45 -14.13 -2.34 0.69
N ALA A 46 -12.82 -2.24 0.44
CA ALA A 46 -12.30 -1.54 -0.72
C ALA A 46 -12.74 -2.19 -2.03
N ALA A 47 -12.76 -3.53 -2.08
CA ALA A 47 -13.24 -4.30 -3.22
C ALA A 47 -14.74 -4.08 -3.48
N GLN A 48 -15.55 -4.03 -2.42
CA GLN A 48 -16.97 -3.69 -2.50
C GLN A 48 -17.17 -2.30 -3.11
N GLY A 49 -16.42 -1.29 -2.64
CA GLY A 49 -16.49 0.07 -3.17
C GLY A 49 -16.08 0.15 -4.64
N LEU A 50 -15.00 -0.50 -5.01
CA LEU A 50 -14.48 -0.52 -6.37
C LEU A 50 -15.34 -1.35 -7.35
N GLY A 51 -16.17 -2.26 -6.83
CA GLY A 51 -16.89 -3.26 -7.64
C GLY A 51 -15.93 -4.26 -8.29
N ALA A 52 -14.86 -4.64 -7.59
CA ALA A 52 -13.81 -5.53 -8.09
C ALA A 52 -13.86 -6.90 -7.39
N PRO A 53 -13.91 -8.03 -8.12
CA PRO A 53 -14.12 -9.35 -7.54
C PRO A 53 -12.84 -10.03 -7.02
N PHE A 54 -11.65 -9.54 -7.44
CA PHE A 54 -10.38 -10.22 -7.12
C PHE A 54 -9.61 -9.47 -6.05
N ILE A 55 -9.22 -10.17 -4.98
CA ILE A 55 -8.55 -9.61 -3.80
C ILE A 55 -7.33 -10.47 -3.47
N SER A 56 -6.17 -9.83 -3.33
CA SER A 56 -4.97 -10.43 -2.77
C SER A 56 -4.57 -9.69 -1.49
N ARG A 57 -4.22 -10.45 -0.43
CA ARG A 57 -3.88 -9.93 0.91
C ARG A 57 -2.41 -10.20 1.24
N GLY A 58 -1.62 -9.16 1.31
CA GLY A 58 -0.20 -9.20 1.69
C GLY A 58 -0.03 -9.03 3.21
N ILE A 59 -0.27 -10.08 3.98
CA ILE A 59 -0.20 -10.02 5.45
C ILE A 59 1.26 -9.87 5.89
N ALA A 60 1.56 -8.83 6.67
CA ALA A 60 2.89 -8.58 7.22
C ALA A 60 3.05 -9.13 8.64
N LEU A 61 2.02 -8.99 9.48
CA LEU A 61 2.05 -9.44 10.86
C LEU A 61 0.68 -9.96 11.33
N HIS A 62 0.72 -10.76 12.39
CA HIS A 62 -0.43 -11.20 13.18
C HIS A 62 -0.44 -10.40 14.49
N GLY A 63 -1.58 -9.83 14.85
CA GLY A 63 -1.74 -8.92 15.98
C GLY A 63 -1.90 -7.46 15.54
N THR A 64 -1.69 -6.52 16.48
CA THR A 64 -1.95 -5.09 16.28
C THR A 64 -0.64 -4.31 16.17
N PRO A 65 -0.42 -3.53 15.08
CA PRO A 65 0.73 -2.64 14.94
C PRO A 65 0.83 -1.67 16.12
N GLY A 66 2.06 -1.48 16.61
CA GLY A 66 2.31 -0.61 17.76
C GLY A 66 1.98 -1.20 19.13
N GLU A 67 1.37 -2.37 19.17
CA GLU A 67 1.01 -3.10 20.40
C GLU A 67 1.68 -4.48 20.42
N LYS A 68 0.87 -5.54 20.64
CA LYS A 68 1.32 -6.94 20.58
C LYS A 68 1.16 -7.49 19.18
N TRP A 69 2.24 -7.95 18.58
CA TRP A 69 2.20 -8.62 17.28
C TRP A 69 3.26 -9.72 17.19
N ALA A 70 3.05 -10.65 16.28
CA ALA A 70 4.00 -11.65 15.84
C ALA A 70 4.17 -11.59 14.32
N LYS A 71 5.32 -12.04 13.83
CA LYS A 71 5.54 -12.15 12.38
C LYS A 71 4.57 -13.17 11.80
N PHE A 72 3.96 -12.83 10.67
CA PHE A 72 3.13 -13.77 9.93
C PHE A 72 4.00 -14.72 9.13
N HIS A 73 3.79 -16.03 9.30
CA HIS A 73 4.53 -17.11 8.62
C HIS A 73 3.64 -17.97 7.69
N GLY A 74 2.39 -17.54 7.46
CA GLY A 74 1.43 -18.28 6.63
C GLY A 74 1.77 -18.24 5.13
N GLN A 75 1.18 -19.17 4.39
CA GLN A 75 1.22 -19.20 2.93
C GLN A 75 0.17 -18.23 2.36
N LEU A 76 0.33 -17.83 1.08
CA LEU A 76 -0.65 -16.96 0.40
C LEU A 76 -2.04 -17.59 0.36
N THR A 77 -2.13 -18.91 0.20
CA THR A 77 -3.39 -19.65 0.24
C THR A 77 -4.13 -19.51 1.56
N ASP A 78 -3.41 -19.30 2.67
CA ASP A 78 -4.01 -19.15 3.99
C ASP A 78 -4.74 -17.81 4.12
N THR A 79 -4.30 -16.78 3.37
CA THR A 79 -4.90 -15.43 3.45
C THR A 79 -6.33 -15.37 2.91
N ALA A 80 -6.69 -16.26 2.00
CA ALA A 80 -8.06 -16.37 1.49
C ALA A 80 -9.04 -16.92 2.55
N GLN A 81 -8.53 -17.62 3.57
CA GLN A 81 -9.29 -18.24 4.65
C GLN A 81 -9.23 -17.46 5.97
N LEU A 82 -8.66 -16.25 5.95
CA LEU A 82 -8.60 -15.41 7.15
C LEU A 82 -10.00 -15.06 7.64
N THR A 83 -10.23 -15.27 8.91
CA THR A 83 -11.48 -14.92 9.60
C THR A 83 -11.15 -14.25 10.93
N GLN A 84 -12.14 -13.57 11.51
CA GLN A 84 -12.00 -13.00 12.85
C GLN A 84 -11.64 -14.05 13.91
N ALA A 85 -12.14 -15.29 13.77
CA ALA A 85 -11.83 -16.38 14.69
C ALA A 85 -10.34 -16.77 14.70
N ASN A 86 -9.60 -16.49 13.63
CA ASN A 86 -8.18 -16.78 13.49
C ASN A 86 -7.28 -15.67 14.05
N GLY A 87 -7.86 -14.55 14.48
CA GLY A 87 -7.15 -13.41 15.04
C GLY A 87 -7.19 -12.16 14.18
N SER A 88 -6.39 -11.16 14.54
CA SER A 88 -6.24 -9.90 13.83
C SER A 88 -4.91 -9.86 13.07
N TYR A 89 -4.91 -9.21 11.89
CA TYR A 89 -3.75 -9.12 11.01
C TYR A 89 -3.60 -7.73 10.43
N TYR A 90 -2.42 -7.45 9.88
CA TYR A 90 -2.11 -6.17 9.26
C TYR A 90 -1.15 -6.35 8.08
N GLY A 91 -1.31 -5.52 7.07
CA GLY A 91 -0.47 -5.61 5.88
C GLY A 91 -0.90 -4.70 4.73
N ASN A 92 -0.87 -5.26 3.52
CA ASN A 92 -1.19 -4.57 2.27
C ASN A 92 -2.29 -5.31 1.52
N GLY A 93 -2.94 -4.65 0.56
CA GLY A 93 -3.94 -5.26 -0.31
C GLY A 93 -3.73 -4.91 -1.78
N ILE A 94 -4.09 -5.83 -2.67
CA ILE A 94 -4.29 -5.58 -4.09
C ILE A 94 -5.71 -6.01 -4.42
N ILE A 95 -6.48 -5.08 -4.97
CA ILE A 95 -7.85 -5.30 -5.42
C ILE A 95 -7.86 -5.10 -6.93
N SER A 96 -8.51 -6.01 -7.68
CA SER A 96 -8.46 -6.03 -9.13
C SER A 96 -9.82 -6.35 -9.74
N ARG A 97 -10.15 -5.64 -10.82
CA ARG A 97 -11.23 -6.01 -11.74
C ARG A 97 -10.78 -7.08 -12.75
N ILE A 98 -9.48 -7.20 -12.96
CA ILE A 98 -8.86 -8.17 -13.86
C ILE A 98 -8.55 -9.44 -13.09
N PRO A 99 -8.81 -10.64 -13.63
CA PRO A 99 -8.53 -11.90 -12.95
C PRO A 99 -7.07 -12.02 -12.49
N ILE A 100 -6.89 -12.48 -11.25
CA ILE A 100 -5.58 -12.81 -10.67
C ILE A 100 -5.32 -14.29 -10.95
N VAL A 101 -4.21 -14.60 -11.64
CA VAL A 101 -3.84 -15.97 -12.03
C VAL A 101 -2.72 -16.56 -11.20
N ALA A 102 -1.92 -15.73 -10.52
CA ALA A 102 -0.89 -16.16 -9.59
C ALA A 102 -0.60 -15.09 -8.53
N GLU A 103 -0.15 -15.52 -7.37
CA GLU A 103 0.23 -14.65 -6.25
C GLU A 103 1.63 -15.01 -5.74
N PHE A 104 2.39 -13.99 -5.35
CA PHE A 104 3.75 -14.13 -4.88
C PHE A 104 3.97 -13.24 -3.64
N ARG A 105 4.85 -13.67 -2.72
CA ARG A 105 5.12 -12.94 -1.49
C ARG A 105 6.62 -12.93 -1.17
N LEU A 106 7.12 -11.78 -0.74
CA LEU A 106 8.48 -11.60 -0.26
C LEU A 106 8.47 -10.95 1.13
N GLU A 107 9.04 -11.62 2.11
CA GLU A 107 9.26 -11.02 3.43
C GLU A 107 10.45 -10.05 3.35
N LEU A 108 10.22 -8.80 3.72
CA LEU A 108 11.23 -7.76 3.68
C LEU A 108 12.02 -7.62 5.00
N GLY A 109 11.45 -8.17 6.08
CA GLY A 109 12.00 -7.99 7.42
C GLY A 109 11.64 -6.62 8.01
N ARG A 110 12.35 -6.24 9.09
CA ARG A 110 12.21 -4.96 9.78
C ARG A 110 13.54 -4.48 10.31
N SER A 111 13.65 -3.21 10.66
CA SER A 111 14.76 -2.70 11.47
C SER A 111 14.69 -3.25 12.90
N LYS A 112 15.84 -3.48 13.51
CA LYS A 112 15.92 -3.84 14.94
C LYS A 112 15.68 -2.63 15.86
N VAL A 113 15.87 -1.43 15.33
CA VAL A 113 15.63 -0.16 16.01
C VAL A 113 14.45 0.55 15.36
N GLY A 114 13.74 1.39 16.12
CA GLY A 114 12.73 2.28 15.60
C GLY A 114 13.35 3.59 15.10
N ALA A 115 12.47 4.52 14.78
CA ALA A 115 12.85 5.88 14.44
C ALA A 115 11.84 6.88 15.05
N PRO A 116 12.23 8.15 15.24
CA PRO A 116 11.28 9.19 15.59
C PRO A 116 10.35 9.47 14.41
N LEU A 117 9.05 9.49 14.67
CA LEU A 117 8.03 9.84 13.69
C LEU A 117 7.28 11.10 14.15
N ALA A 118 7.11 12.05 13.25
CA ALA A 118 6.36 13.26 13.49
C ALA A 118 4.88 13.01 13.18
N ILE A 119 4.04 12.92 14.22
CA ILE A 119 2.61 12.67 14.08
C ILE A 119 1.85 13.96 14.38
N PRO A 120 0.94 14.39 13.49
CA PRO A 120 0.01 15.46 13.81
C PRO A 120 -0.99 14.95 14.86
N GLN A 121 -1.10 15.67 15.96
CA GLN A 121 -2.08 15.40 17.00
C GLN A 121 -2.87 16.68 17.26
N THR A 122 -4.19 16.63 17.13
CA THR A 122 -5.06 17.74 17.49
C THR A 122 -5.43 17.60 18.96
N PRO A 123 -4.91 18.47 19.85
CA PRO A 123 -5.30 18.44 21.25
C PRO A 123 -6.80 18.73 21.42
N PRO A 124 -7.46 18.20 22.46
CA PRO A 124 -8.84 18.53 22.74
C PRO A 124 -9.09 20.04 22.77
N GLY A 125 -10.06 20.52 21.99
CA GLY A 125 -10.40 21.97 21.89
C GLY A 125 -9.50 22.80 20.98
N ALA A 126 -8.49 22.22 20.34
CA ALA A 126 -7.65 22.93 19.37
C ALA A 126 -8.17 22.80 17.94
N THR A 127 -8.08 23.88 17.16
CA THR A 127 -8.48 23.92 15.74
C THR A 127 -7.34 23.57 14.78
N LYS A 128 -6.11 23.44 15.30
CA LYS A 128 -4.93 23.13 14.48
C LYS A 128 -4.13 21.97 15.11
N PRO A 129 -3.66 21.02 14.31
CA PRO A 129 -2.80 19.95 14.80
C PRO A 129 -1.45 20.52 15.28
N LYS A 130 -0.93 19.97 16.38
CA LYS A 130 0.46 20.13 16.82
C LYS A 130 1.24 18.89 16.39
N ILE A 131 2.46 19.10 15.94
CA ILE A 131 3.37 17.97 15.62
C ILE A 131 3.91 17.41 16.95
N LYS A 132 3.63 16.13 17.20
CA LYS A 132 4.24 15.38 18.28
C LYS A 132 5.24 14.41 17.67
N VAL A 133 6.47 14.43 18.15
CA VAL A 133 7.47 13.42 17.78
C VAL A 133 7.39 12.27 18.77
N ILE A 134 7.12 11.07 18.26
CA ILE A 134 7.12 9.84 19.04
C ILE A 134 8.13 8.85 18.45
N TYR A 135 8.75 8.04 19.31
CA TYR A 135 9.62 6.96 18.86
C TYR A 135 8.77 5.72 18.60
N ILE A 136 8.82 5.20 17.38
CA ILE A 136 8.06 4.01 16.98
C ILE A 136 9.04 2.91 16.60
N HIS A 137 8.81 1.70 17.14
CA HIS A 137 9.54 0.51 16.71
C HIS A 137 9.09 0.10 15.31
N ASP A 138 10.04 -0.33 14.50
CA ASP A 138 9.75 -0.80 13.15
C ASP A 138 9.05 -2.16 13.19
N GLU A 139 8.24 -2.42 12.18
CA GLU A 139 7.40 -3.60 12.03
C GLU A 139 7.81 -4.43 10.83
N PRO A 140 7.47 -5.75 10.81
CA PRO A 140 7.70 -6.57 9.62
C PRO A 140 7.02 -5.98 8.39
N ARG A 141 7.73 -5.96 7.28
CA ARG A 141 7.22 -5.50 5.99
C ARG A 141 7.22 -6.63 4.98
N VAL A 142 6.30 -6.56 4.03
CA VAL A 142 6.19 -7.50 2.93
C VAL A 142 6.04 -6.73 1.62
N ALA A 143 6.56 -7.32 0.54
CA ALA A 143 6.08 -7.07 -0.80
C ALA A 143 5.24 -8.26 -1.22
N HIS A 144 4.08 -8.01 -1.81
CA HIS A 144 3.31 -9.07 -2.44
C HIS A 144 2.98 -8.68 -3.87
N ALA A 145 2.86 -9.67 -4.73
CA ALA A 145 2.62 -9.46 -6.13
C ALA A 145 1.51 -10.38 -6.62
N VAL A 146 0.77 -9.87 -7.59
CA VAL A 146 -0.23 -10.64 -8.32
C VAL A 146 0.09 -10.60 -9.81
N GLN A 147 0.05 -11.76 -10.46
CA GLN A 147 0.02 -11.83 -11.91
C GLN A 147 -1.43 -11.77 -12.36
N LEU A 148 -1.72 -10.84 -13.26
CA LEU A 148 -3.03 -10.68 -13.88
C LEU A 148 -3.13 -11.50 -15.17
N GLU A 149 -4.34 -11.85 -15.56
CA GLU A 149 -4.61 -12.62 -16.80
C GLU A 149 -4.07 -11.93 -18.05
N ASN A 150 -4.01 -10.60 -18.06
CA ASN A 150 -3.44 -9.81 -19.17
C ASN A 150 -1.90 -9.80 -19.22
N GLY A 151 -1.21 -10.57 -18.37
CA GLY A 151 0.24 -10.71 -18.35
C GLY A 151 0.99 -9.63 -17.58
N ILE A 152 0.31 -8.70 -16.92
CA ILE A 152 0.93 -7.71 -16.02
C ILE A 152 1.10 -8.33 -14.64
N THR A 153 2.24 -8.06 -14.00
CA THR A 153 2.47 -8.36 -12.58
C THR A 153 2.52 -7.06 -11.79
N ILE A 154 1.54 -6.90 -10.91
CA ILE A 154 1.43 -5.79 -9.96
C ILE A 154 2.12 -6.18 -8.68
N ILE A 155 3.06 -5.36 -8.22
CA ILE A 155 3.79 -5.56 -6.95
C ILE A 155 3.41 -4.41 -6.03
N ASN A 156 2.90 -4.74 -4.84
CA ASN A 156 2.53 -3.77 -3.80
C ASN A 156 3.42 -3.94 -2.58
N THR A 157 3.88 -2.81 -2.01
CA THR A 157 4.69 -2.80 -0.79
C THR A 157 4.45 -1.55 0.04
N HIS A 158 4.66 -1.68 1.35
CA HIS A 158 4.88 -0.56 2.26
C HIS A 158 6.24 -0.77 2.93
N LEU A 159 7.21 0.07 2.61
CA LEU A 159 8.58 -0.04 3.14
C LEU A 159 8.68 0.57 4.54
N SER A 160 9.73 0.19 5.26
CA SER A 160 10.04 0.77 6.57
C SER A 160 10.22 2.29 6.50
N PHE A 161 9.71 3.00 7.49
CA PHE A 161 9.99 4.43 7.66
C PHE A 161 11.39 4.70 8.25
N VAL A 162 12.12 3.65 8.67
CA VAL A 162 13.48 3.79 9.23
C VAL A 162 14.48 4.02 8.10
N PRO A 163 15.22 5.16 8.10
CA PRO A 163 16.20 5.46 7.06
C PRO A 163 17.23 4.34 6.87
N GLY A 164 17.51 4.01 5.63
CA GLY A 164 18.43 2.93 5.27
C GLY A 164 17.78 1.55 5.23
N MET A 165 16.82 1.24 6.12
CA MET A 165 16.06 0.00 6.07
C MET A 165 15.14 -0.04 4.84
N ASN A 166 14.46 1.07 4.53
CA ASN A 166 13.67 1.22 3.31
C ASN A 166 14.51 1.01 2.03
N VAL A 167 15.72 1.55 1.97
CA VAL A 167 16.65 1.33 0.85
C VAL A 167 17.04 -0.15 0.74
N PHE A 168 17.36 -0.79 1.88
CA PHE A 168 17.67 -2.21 1.91
C PHE A 168 16.49 -3.06 1.41
N GLN A 169 15.28 -2.78 1.89
CA GLN A 169 14.06 -3.47 1.49
C GLN A 169 13.77 -3.27 0.00
N LEU A 170 13.92 -2.05 -0.53
CA LEU A 170 13.73 -1.79 -1.96
C LEU A 170 14.75 -2.53 -2.83
N ARG A 171 16.01 -2.61 -2.42
CA ARG A 171 17.01 -3.44 -3.11
C ARG A 171 16.67 -4.92 -3.08
N LYS A 172 16.11 -5.41 -1.99
CA LYS A 172 15.63 -6.80 -1.90
C LYS A 172 14.49 -7.06 -2.89
N ILE A 173 13.55 -6.12 -3.02
CA ILE A 173 12.51 -6.17 -4.05
C ILE A 173 13.13 -6.15 -5.46
N HIS A 174 14.13 -5.29 -5.71
CA HIS A 174 14.82 -5.22 -7.01
C HIS A 174 15.41 -6.56 -7.45
N HIS A 175 15.95 -7.35 -6.52
CA HIS A 175 16.41 -8.69 -6.84
C HIS A 175 15.26 -9.65 -7.10
N TRP A 176 14.25 -9.62 -6.25
CA TRP A 176 13.11 -10.53 -6.32
C TRP A 176 12.26 -10.37 -7.58
N VAL A 177 12.05 -9.15 -8.07
CA VAL A 177 11.22 -8.89 -9.26
C VAL A 177 11.77 -9.55 -10.53
N LYS A 178 13.04 -9.95 -10.55
CA LYS A 178 13.65 -10.69 -11.67
C LYS A 178 13.10 -12.10 -11.81
N GLU A 179 12.62 -12.67 -10.72
CA GLU A 179 12.04 -14.02 -10.64
C GLU A 179 10.54 -14.03 -10.96
N LEU A 180 9.88 -12.86 -10.95
CA LEU A 180 8.47 -12.76 -11.21
C LEU A 180 8.16 -12.81 -12.71
N PRO A 181 7.03 -13.43 -13.12
CA PRO A 181 6.60 -13.48 -14.50
C PRO A 181 6.07 -12.13 -15.00
N GLY A 182 5.87 -12.03 -16.29
CA GLY A 182 5.13 -10.94 -16.94
C GLY A 182 5.80 -9.56 -16.91
N LYS A 183 5.06 -8.54 -17.34
CA LYS A 183 5.47 -7.13 -17.33
C LYS A 183 5.18 -6.54 -15.95
N LYS A 184 6.12 -5.83 -15.35
CA LYS A 184 6.09 -5.50 -13.94
C LYS A 184 5.76 -4.03 -13.67
N ILE A 185 4.88 -3.81 -12.70
CA ILE A 185 4.60 -2.50 -12.10
C ILE A 185 4.78 -2.64 -10.59
N LEU A 186 5.67 -1.82 -10.03
CA LEU A 186 5.88 -1.75 -8.58
C LEU A 186 5.28 -0.45 -8.05
N LEU A 187 4.43 -0.57 -7.05
CA LEU A 187 3.74 0.56 -6.45
C LEU A 187 3.61 0.43 -4.93
N GLY A 188 3.29 1.52 -4.27
CA GLY A 188 3.04 1.58 -2.83
C GLY A 188 3.72 2.76 -2.15
N ASP A 189 3.67 2.75 -0.82
CA ASP A 189 4.40 3.69 0.04
C ASP A 189 5.82 3.17 0.28
N PHE A 190 6.80 3.85 -0.30
CA PHE A 190 8.20 3.44 -0.17
C PHE A 190 8.92 4.14 1.00
N ASN A 191 8.28 5.12 1.65
CA ASN A 191 8.95 5.95 2.65
C ASN A 191 10.31 6.52 2.17
N LEU A 192 10.44 6.69 0.85
CA LEU A 192 11.63 7.21 0.16
C LEU A 192 11.20 8.39 -0.71
N PRO A 193 11.79 9.59 -0.51
CA PRO A 193 11.30 10.78 -1.19
C PRO A 193 11.74 10.87 -2.66
N GLY A 194 10.90 11.49 -3.47
CA GLY A 194 11.22 11.96 -4.81
C GLY A 194 11.71 10.88 -5.76
N LYS A 195 12.82 11.12 -6.47
CA LYS A 195 13.33 10.21 -7.53
C LYS A 195 14.21 9.07 -7.02
N LEU A 196 14.39 8.94 -5.71
CA LEU A 196 15.29 7.92 -5.15
C LEU A 196 14.84 6.48 -5.45
N PRO A 197 13.55 6.11 -5.34
CA PRO A 197 13.09 4.78 -5.69
C PRO A 197 13.34 4.41 -7.16
N SER A 198 13.03 5.31 -8.08
CA SER A 198 13.28 5.15 -9.52
C SER A 198 14.77 4.90 -9.82
N LYS A 199 15.68 5.65 -9.16
CA LYS A 199 17.13 5.46 -9.31
C LYS A 199 17.60 4.11 -8.76
N ILE A 200 17.08 3.67 -7.62
CA ILE A 200 17.46 2.37 -7.01
C ILE A 200 17.00 1.20 -7.88
N MET A 201 15.76 1.28 -8.38
CA MET A 201 15.18 0.23 -9.21
C MET A 201 15.69 0.25 -10.66
N GLY A 202 16.16 1.39 -11.16
CA GLY A 202 16.45 1.59 -12.58
C GLY A 202 15.17 1.61 -13.43
N TRP A 203 14.01 1.84 -12.81
CA TRP A 203 12.71 1.82 -13.45
C TRP A 203 12.15 3.23 -13.64
N LYS A 204 11.29 3.40 -14.65
CA LYS A 204 10.65 4.69 -14.94
C LYS A 204 9.60 5.00 -13.88
N SER A 205 9.67 6.20 -13.29
CA SER A 205 8.57 6.72 -12.48
C SER A 205 7.40 7.09 -13.38
N ALA A 206 6.22 6.57 -13.06
CA ALA A 206 4.99 6.86 -13.79
C ALA A 206 4.28 8.12 -13.27
N ALA A 207 4.57 8.57 -12.05
CA ALA A 207 3.95 9.75 -11.49
C ALA A 207 4.93 10.54 -10.61
N GLU A 208 4.86 11.87 -10.69
CA GLU A 208 5.59 12.81 -9.83
C GLU A 208 4.55 13.73 -9.15
N GLN A 209 4.06 13.31 -7.99
CA GLN A 209 3.05 14.04 -7.22
C GLN A 209 3.33 13.93 -5.72
N PHE A 210 3.19 15.04 -5.00
CA PHE A 210 3.24 14.99 -3.54
C PHE A 210 1.99 14.30 -3.00
N THR A 211 2.19 13.33 -2.11
CA THR A 211 1.13 12.51 -1.54
C THR A 211 0.98 12.67 -0.04
N TYR A 212 2.04 13.09 0.66
CA TYR A 212 2.06 13.19 2.12
C TYR A 212 2.40 14.60 2.63
N PRO A 213 1.76 15.09 3.71
CA PRO A 213 0.53 14.56 4.29
C PRO A 213 -0.71 15.00 3.49
N SER A 214 -1.82 14.23 3.56
CA SER A 214 -3.02 14.48 2.74
C SER A 214 -3.64 15.87 2.92
N TRP A 215 -3.49 16.50 4.09
CA TRP A 215 -3.99 17.87 4.38
C TRP A 215 -3.07 19.00 3.92
N GLY A 216 -2.00 18.71 3.25
CA GLY A 216 -1.04 19.71 2.75
C GLY A 216 0.21 19.08 2.20
N ALA A 217 0.04 18.23 1.19
CA ALA A 217 1.10 17.39 0.62
C ALA A 217 2.34 18.18 0.19
N LYS A 218 3.50 17.75 0.69
CA LYS A 218 4.81 18.36 0.45
C LYS A 218 5.89 17.36 0.08
N VAL A 219 5.63 16.06 0.28
CA VAL A 219 6.57 14.97 0.00
C VAL A 219 5.87 13.90 -0.82
N GLN A 220 6.59 13.30 -1.74
CA GLN A 220 6.16 12.10 -2.45
C GLN A 220 6.82 10.90 -1.78
N PHE A 221 6.02 10.07 -1.09
CA PHE A 221 6.42 8.78 -0.55
C PHE A 221 5.79 7.61 -1.31
N ASP A 222 4.66 7.87 -1.96
CA ASP A 222 3.96 6.90 -2.79
C ASP A 222 4.50 6.96 -4.23
N HIS A 223 4.76 5.80 -4.78
CA HIS A 223 5.39 5.67 -6.10
C HIS A 223 4.69 4.63 -6.95
N ILE A 224 4.72 4.86 -8.27
CA ILE A 224 4.36 3.88 -9.30
C ILE A 224 5.54 3.80 -10.26
N LEU A 225 6.20 2.65 -10.31
CA LEU A 225 7.38 2.42 -11.13
C LEU A 225 7.06 1.37 -12.22
N LEU A 226 7.36 1.71 -13.47
CA LEU A 226 7.19 0.85 -14.62
C LEU A 226 8.50 0.12 -14.91
N GLY A 227 8.50 -1.21 -14.76
CA GLY A 227 9.67 -2.06 -14.92
C GLY A 227 9.86 -2.64 -16.33
N ASP A 228 8.97 -2.31 -17.25
CA ASP A 228 8.99 -2.83 -18.60
C ASP A 228 8.77 -1.69 -19.61
N PRO A 229 9.60 -1.57 -20.68
CA PRO A 229 9.49 -0.50 -21.66
C PRO A 229 8.21 -0.58 -22.53
N ASP A 230 7.58 -1.75 -22.59
CA ASP A 230 6.33 -1.94 -23.31
C ASP A 230 5.11 -1.40 -22.54
N ILE A 231 5.26 -1.08 -21.25
CA ILE A 231 4.22 -0.40 -20.49
C ILE A 231 4.32 1.09 -20.75
N LYS A 232 3.32 1.65 -21.41
CA LYS A 232 3.25 3.07 -21.72
C LYS A 232 2.35 3.79 -20.74
N LEU A 233 2.82 4.93 -20.26
CA LEU A 233 2.00 5.86 -19.50
C LEU A 233 1.14 6.65 -20.48
N GLU A 234 -0.18 6.59 -20.32
CA GLU A 234 -1.14 7.35 -21.12
C GLU A 234 -1.45 8.67 -20.42
N GLN A 235 -1.86 8.62 -19.14
CA GLN A 235 -2.15 9.81 -18.38
C GLN A 235 -1.98 9.62 -16.87
N HIS A 236 -1.85 10.74 -16.15
CA HIS A 236 -1.95 10.80 -14.70
C HIS A 236 -3.41 10.98 -14.28
N LEU A 237 -3.90 10.12 -13.40
CA LEU A 237 -5.25 10.26 -12.88
C LEU A 237 -5.33 11.41 -11.87
N GLN A 238 -6.33 12.27 -12.05
CA GLN A 238 -6.60 13.35 -11.14
C GLN A 238 -7.73 12.92 -10.20
N PHE A 239 -7.37 12.57 -8.98
CA PHE A 239 -8.38 12.29 -7.96
C PHE A 239 -8.78 13.59 -7.26
N VAL A 240 -10.06 13.72 -6.95
CA VAL A 240 -10.55 14.82 -6.12
C VAL A 240 -9.78 14.74 -4.80
N ARG A 241 -9.10 15.82 -4.44
CA ARG A 241 -8.37 15.95 -3.17
C ARG A 241 -9.33 16.05 -1.99
N SER A 242 -10.26 15.13 -1.87
CA SER A 242 -10.96 14.97 -0.62
C SER A 242 -10.05 14.10 0.23
N SER A 243 -9.47 14.68 1.27
CA SER A 243 -9.08 13.92 2.43
C SER A 243 -10.38 13.35 2.99
N ALA A 244 -10.87 12.26 2.44
CA ALA A 244 -12.11 11.62 2.88
C ALA A 244 -12.00 11.11 4.33
N GLY A 245 -10.93 11.49 5.05
CA GLY A 245 -10.62 11.04 6.39
C GLY A 245 -10.25 9.55 6.46
N VAL A 246 -9.91 8.93 5.32
CA VAL A 246 -9.55 7.50 5.26
C VAL A 246 -8.04 7.27 5.26
N SER A 247 -7.23 8.28 4.90
CA SER A 247 -5.77 8.15 4.85
C SER A 247 -5.09 9.50 5.10
N ASP A 248 -3.91 9.47 5.71
CA ASP A 248 -2.99 10.60 5.80
C ASP A 248 -2.14 10.77 4.53
N HIS A 249 -2.31 9.90 3.52
CA HIS A 249 -1.78 10.05 2.18
C HIS A 249 -2.89 10.42 1.17
N LEU A 250 -2.50 11.14 0.10
CA LEU A 250 -3.35 11.35 -1.07
C LEU A 250 -3.20 10.16 -2.03
N PRO A 251 -4.27 9.76 -2.73
CA PRO A 251 -4.18 8.72 -3.73
C PRO A 251 -3.31 9.15 -4.90
N LEU A 252 -2.54 8.19 -5.45
CA LEU A 252 -1.73 8.35 -6.64
C LEU A 252 -2.17 7.31 -7.67
N GLY A 253 -2.44 7.73 -8.90
CA GLY A 253 -2.87 6.82 -9.96
C GLY A 253 -2.47 7.27 -11.35
N VAL A 254 -2.39 6.30 -12.24
CA VAL A 254 -2.04 6.48 -13.65
C VAL A 254 -2.88 5.56 -14.52
N GLU A 255 -3.11 5.98 -15.76
CA GLU A 255 -3.59 5.13 -16.83
C GLU A 255 -2.42 4.66 -17.68
N ILE A 256 -2.40 3.38 -17.99
CA ILE A 256 -1.35 2.75 -18.80
C ILE A 256 -1.94 1.97 -19.96
N SER A 257 -1.13 1.80 -21.00
CA SER A 257 -1.39 0.84 -22.09
C SER A 257 -0.22 -0.11 -22.29
N LEU A 258 -0.46 -1.23 -22.97
CA LEU A 258 0.58 -2.16 -23.39
C LEU A 258 0.89 -1.93 -24.89
N ALA A 259 2.18 -1.78 -25.22
CA ALA A 259 2.62 -1.46 -26.57
C ALA A 259 2.31 -2.53 -27.64
N ASN A 260 2.04 -3.78 -27.23
CA ASN A 260 1.74 -4.90 -28.14
C ASN A 260 0.65 -5.78 -27.50
N GLY A 261 -0.58 -5.36 -27.53
CA GLY A 261 -1.60 -6.26 -27.01
C GLY A 261 -3.00 -5.72 -27.14
N THR A 262 -3.76 -6.45 -27.88
CA THR A 262 -5.21 -6.55 -27.81
C THR A 262 -5.78 -5.96 -26.50
N ARG A 263 -6.71 -5.05 -26.71
CA ARG A 263 -7.63 -4.53 -25.70
C ARG A 263 -8.35 -5.65 -25.00
#